data_1f422ed499de00dbe2d7b8f27bdd241a
#
_entry.id   1f422ed499de00dbe2d7b8f27bdd241a
#
_cell.length_a   1.000
_cell.length_b   1.000
_cell.length_c   1.000
_cell.angle_alpha   90.00
_cell.angle_beta   90.00
_cell.angle_gamma   90.00
#
_symmetry.space_group_name_H-M   'P 1'
#
loop_
_entity.id
_entity.type
_entity.pdbx_description
1 polymer ?
#
loop_
_entity_poly.entity_id
_entity_poly.type
_entity_poly.pdbx_seq_one_letter_code
_entity_poly.pdbx_strand_id
1 'polypeptide(L)'
;RFISQYVYFLDKISEIIYNIAMTTDNAAQIDENDPNITLIDDKDKNGQVVEAKKNSLIPTGGDGLSKYIAQVNQFPILTKEEEYDYAMRLKENGDKEAAQILVQSHLRLVVKMAVDYRGYGLSLTDLISEGNVGLVKAVKKFDPEQGFRFSTYAMWWVKANMQEYILKSWSLVKIGTTKAQKKLFFNLKKIKRKLGVYDDEKTLSQDNVAIISSTLNVDEKEVRDMDSRMIGADMSLNNKVGEDGDDEVVDFMASDDLSQEDVAINRQEKNKKEVILKQAFEVLNERERDILIKRQMSEISSTLDDLSKDYNISRERIRQIEMAAIEKIKKEVLRLQFA
;
A
#
# COMPACT_ATOMS: atom_id res chain seq x y z
N ARG A 1 22.49 12.55 5.83
CA ARG A 1 21.34 13.49 5.89
C ARG A 1 20.00 12.81 5.64
N PHE A 2 19.86 11.86 4.72
CA PHE A 2 18.59 11.13 4.47
C PHE A 2 18.17 10.20 5.63
N ILE A 3 19.12 9.55 6.28
CA ILE A 3 18.85 8.62 7.41
C ILE A 3 18.35 9.40 8.64
N SER A 4 18.85 10.60 8.89
CA SER A 4 18.42 11.46 10.01
C SER A 4 16.99 12.00 9.83
N GLN A 5 16.57 12.30 8.59
CA GLN A 5 15.19 12.70 8.28
C GLN A 5 14.20 11.52 8.39
N TYR A 6 14.64 10.32 8.07
CA TYR A 6 13.80 9.11 8.17
C TYR A 6 13.55 8.71 9.62
N VAL A 7 14.56 8.86 10.48
CA VAL A 7 14.43 8.63 11.94
C VAL A 7 13.50 9.67 12.57
N TYR A 8 13.63 10.95 12.21
CA TYR A 8 12.76 12.03 12.70
C TYR A 8 11.30 11.85 12.25
N PHE A 9 11.06 11.34 11.03
CA PHE A 9 9.72 11.04 10.51
C PHE A 9 9.09 9.84 11.23
N LEU A 10 9.87 8.82 11.56
CA LEU A 10 9.40 7.67 12.33
C LEU A 10 9.08 8.03 13.79
N ASP A 11 9.84 8.92 14.40
CA ASP A 11 9.57 9.42 15.75
C ASP A 11 8.28 10.27 15.80
N LYS A 12 8.05 11.09 14.79
CA LYS A 12 6.82 11.90 14.68
C LYS A 12 5.56 11.06 14.42
N ILE A 13 5.67 9.98 13.65
CA ILE A 13 4.58 9.01 13.47
C ILE A 13 4.31 8.25 14.76
N SER A 14 5.33 7.92 15.52
CA SER A 14 5.19 7.24 16.80
C SER A 14 4.49 8.13 17.85
N GLU A 15 4.77 9.43 17.83
CA GLU A 15 4.12 10.43 18.69
C GLU A 15 2.65 10.67 18.30
N ILE A 16 2.35 10.65 16.99
CA ILE A 16 0.97 10.72 16.49
C ILE A 16 0.18 9.44 16.86
N ILE A 17 0.80 8.27 16.78
CA ILE A 17 0.17 7.00 17.18
C ILE A 17 -0.03 6.96 18.69
N TYR A 18 0.91 7.46 19.48
CA TYR A 18 0.80 7.59 20.93
C TYR A 18 -0.32 8.56 21.31
N ASN A 19 -0.40 9.73 20.67
CA ASN A 19 -1.46 10.72 20.92
C ASN A 19 -2.83 10.23 20.42
N ILE A 20 -2.91 9.45 19.34
CA ILE A 20 -4.16 8.80 18.91
C ILE A 20 -4.57 7.69 19.89
N ALA A 21 -3.64 6.96 20.46
CA ALA A 21 -3.93 5.95 21.50
C ALA A 21 -4.39 6.58 22.80
N MET A 22 -3.89 7.79 23.14
CA MET A 22 -4.26 8.50 24.37
C MET A 22 -5.49 9.41 24.22
N THR A 23 -5.85 9.84 23.00
CA THR A 23 -7.06 10.65 22.74
C THR A 23 -8.31 9.82 22.43
N THR A 24 -8.18 8.51 22.29
CA THR A 24 -9.33 7.58 22.18
C THR A 24 -9.75 6.99 23.52
N ASP A 25 -9.66 7.77 24.60
CA ASP A 25 -10.37 7.49 25.87
C ASP A 25 -11.87 7.74 25.76
N ASN A 26 -12.41 7.79 24.54
CA ASN A 26 -13.83 7.67 24.28
C ASN A 26 -14.10 6.41 23.48
N ALA A 27 -14.32 5.34 24.24
CA ALA A 27 -15.27 4.28 23.96
C ALA A 27 -15.30 3.74 22.53
N ALA A 28 -14.27 3.05 22.09
CA ALA A 28 -14.58 1.75 21.53
C ALA A 28 -14.78 0.84 22.77
N GLN A 29 -16.01 0.64 23.18
CA GLN A 29 -16.37 -0.49 24.02
C GLN A 29 -15.71 -1.70 23.35
N ILE A 30 -14.66 -2.19 24.01
CA ILE A 30 -14.05 -3.46 23.65
C ILE A 30 -15.18 -4.44 23.84
N ASP A 31 -15.69 -4.97 22.74
CA ASP A 31 -16.64 -6.07 22.78
C ASP A 31 -15.88 -7.22 23.41
N GLU A 32 -16.12 -7.46 24.71
CA GLU A 32 -15.52 -8.52 25.52
C GLU A 32 -15.77 -9.92 24.92
N ASN A 33 -16.62 -10.00 23.91
CA ASN A 33 -16.94 -11.20 23.15
C ASN A 33 -16.21 -11.29 21.79
N ASP A 34 -15.19 -10.45 21.51
CA ASP A 34 -14.37 -10.66 20.31
C ASP A 34 -13.52 -11.94 20.50
N PRO A 35 -13.80 -13.03 19.76
CA PRO A 35 -13.10 -14.30 19.92
C PRO A 35 -11.61 -14.24 19.60
N ASN A 36 -11.10 -13.07 19.16
CA ASN A 36 -9.68 -12.83 18.93
C ASN A 36 -9.01 -12.08 20.12
N ILE A 37 -9.76 -11.70 21.14
CA ILE A 37 -9.24 -11.16 22.40
C ILE A 37 -9.54 -12.17 23.51
N THR A 38 -9.00 -13.35 23.41
CA THR A 38 -8.81 -14.16 24.61
C THR A 38 -7.60 -13.58 25.32
N LEU A 39 -7.88 -12.77 26.36
CA LEU A 39 -6.93 -12.52 27.42
C LEU A 39 -6.43 -13.91 27.87
N ILE A 40 -5.12 -14.06 27.92
CA ILE A 40 -4.53 -15.27 28.51
C ILE A 40 -4.77 -15.16 30.01
N ASP A 41 -5.97 -15.55 30.47
CA ASP A 41 -6.17 -15.95 31.81
C ASP A 41 -5.70 -17.41 31.90
N ASP A 42 -4.54 -17.63 32.48
CA ASP A 42 -3.97 -18.97 32.73
C ASP A 42 -4.74 -19.75 33.76
N LYS A 43 -5.89 -19.27 34.17
CA LYS A 43 -6.74 -19.93 35.18
C LYS A 43 -8.16 -20.09 34.66
N ASP A 44 -8.67 -21.30 34.70
CA ASP A 44 -10.09 -21.53 34.55
C ASP A 44 -10.88 -20.94 35.72
N LYS A 45 -12.19 -20.88 35.60
CA LYS A 45 -13.09 -20.33 36.64
C LYS A 45 -12.99 -21.09 38.00
N ASN A 46 -12.26 -22.20 38.07
CA ASN A 46 -12.06 -23.01 39.25
C ASN A 46 -10.65 -22.89 39.87
N GLY A 47 -9.79 -22.03 39.33
CA GLY A 47 -8.48 -21.76 39.90
C GLY A 47 -7.43 -22.89 39.73
N GLN A 48 -7.71 -23.90 38.93
CA GLN A 48 -6.74 -24.95 38.59
C GLN A 48 -5.91 -24.50 37.41
N VAL A 49 -4.57 -24.69 37.50
CA VAL A 49 -3.65 -24.48 36.40
C VAL A 49 -4.00 -25.46 35.29
N VAL A 50 -4.59 -24.97 34.22
CA VAL A 50 -4.85 -25.80 33.04
C VAL A 50 -3.50 -26.14 32.42
N GLU A 51 -3.06 -27.38 32.58
CA GLU A 51 -1.96 -27.91 31.76
C GLU A 51 -2.36 -27.71 30.30
N ALA A 52 -1.64 -26.81 29.64
CA ALA A 52 -1.87 -26.51 28.25
C ALA A 52 -1.83 -27.82 27.46
N LYS A 53 -3.00 -28.27 26.98
CA LYS A 53 -3.05 -29.36 25.99
C LYS A 53 -2.04 -29.02 24.94
N LYS A 54 -1.02 -29.84 24.81
CA LYS A 54 -0.04 -29.82 23.71
C LYS A 54 -0.79 -30.04 22.39
N ASN A 55 -1.54 -29.04 21.95
CA ASN A 55 -1.98 -28.97 20.56
C ASN A 55 -0.68 -28.69 19.77
N SER A 56 -0.17 -29.73 19.16
CA SER A 56 0.98 -29.67 18.28
C SER A 56 0.72 -28.70 17.13
N LEU A 57 1.10 -27.44 17.33
CA LEU A 57 1.21 -26.42 16.28
C LEU A 57 2.43 -26.71 15.38
N ILE A 58 2.75 -27.97 15.13
CA ILE A 58 3.86 -28.34 14.28
C ILE A 58 3.34 -28.33 12.82
N PRO A 59 3.64 -27.32 12.00
CA PRO A 59 3.41 -27.42 10.58
C PRO A 59 4.37 -28.47 10.03
N THR A 60 3.85 -29.50 9.43
CA THR A 60 4.59 -30.50 8.66
C THR A 60 5.12 -29.90 7.36
N GLY A 61 6.09 -28.99 7.47
CA GLY A 61 6.64 -28.31 6.30
C GLY A 61 7.91 -27.54 6.66
N GLY A 62 9.06 -28.13 6.39
CA GLY A 62 10.36 -27.47 6.50
C GLY A 62 11.02 -27.60 7.88
N ASP A 63 12.15 -28.29 7.90
CA ASP A 63 12.94 -28.64 9.09
C ASP A 63 13.34 -27.45 9.96
N GLY A 64 13.46 -26.23 9.38
CA GLY A 64 13.89 -25.01 10.07
C GLY A 64 12.82 -24.36 10.96
N LEU A 65 11.59 -24.25 10.51
CA LEU A 65 10.51 -23.61 11.28
C LEU A 65 10.12 -24.45 12.48
N SER A 66 10.07 -25.76 12.32
CA SER A 66 9.77 -26.71 13.41
C SER A 66 10.84 -26.66 14.51
N LYS A 67 12.12 -26.57 14.13
CA LYS A 67 13.25 -26.39 15.05
C LYS A 67 13.15 -25.07 15.80
N TYR A 68 12.83 -23.97 15.09
CA TYR A 68 12.64 -22.66 15.71
C TYR A 68 11.50 -22.68 16.75
N ILE A 69 10.33 -23.23 16.40
CA ILE A 69 9.20 -23.32 17.32
C ILE A 69 9.55 -24.19 18.55
N ALA A 70 10.25 -25.32 18.34
CA ALA A 70 10.72 -26.16 19.43
C ALA A 70 11.68 -25.42 20.38
N GLN A 71 12.59 -24.62 19.83
CA GLN A 71 13.51 -23.80 20.62
C GLN A 71 12.79 -22.69 21.39
N VAL A 72 11.85 -21.99 20.76
CA VAL A 72 11.04 -20.94 21.37
C VAL A 72 10.25 -21.50 22.57
N ASN A 73 9.77 -22.73 22.47
CA ASN A 73 9.03 -23.39 23.56
C ASN A 73 9.91 -23.80 24.75
N GLN A 74 11.25 -23.77 24.64
CA GLN A 74 12.14 -24.06 25.74
C GLN A 74 12.41 -22.86 26.66
N PHE A 75 12.18 -21.62 26.16
CA PHE A 75 12.38 -20.43 26.99
C PHE A 75 11.38 -20.36 28.14
N PRO A 76 11.80 -20.00 29.36
CA PRO A 76 10.93 -19.85 30.51
C PRO A 76 9.96 -18.68 30.32
N ILE A 77 8.77 -18.80 30.88
CA ILE A 77 7.81 -17.71 30.98
C ILE A 77 8.14 -16.92 32.24
N LEU A 78 8.30 -15.61 32.12
CA LEU A 78 8.63 -14.73 33.25
C LEU A 78 7.40 -14.47 34.13
N THR A 79 7.62 -14.41 35.43
CA THR A 79 6.65 -13.87 36.38
C THR A 79 6.50 -12.36 36.23
N LYS A 80 5.48 -11.75 36.81
CA LYS A 80 5.27 -10.32 36.79
C LYS A 80 6.44 -9.54 37.43
N GLU A 81 7.01 -10.09 38.47
CA GLU A 81 8.11 -9.49 39.25
C GLU A 81 9.42 -9.55 38.46
N GLU A 82 9.75 -10.70 37.88
CA GLU A 82 10.93 -10.85 37.03
C GLU A 82 10.86 -9.97 35.77
N GLU A 83 9.67 -9.89 35.14
CA GLU A 83 9.43 -9.03 33.99
C GLU A 83 9.69 -7.56 34.35
N TYR A 84 9.21 -7.11 35.52
CA TYR A 84 9.45 -5.77 36.02
C TYR A 84 10.93 -5.50 36.29
N ASP A 85 11.62 -6.42 36.96
CA ASP A 85 13.04 -6.28 37.29
C ASP A 85 13.92 -6.19 36.02
N TYR A 86 13.68 -7.07 35.02
CA TYR A 86 14.40 -7.00 33.75
C TYR A 86 14.09 -5.73 32.97
N ALA A 87 12.85 -5.26 33.00
CA ALA A 87 12.45 -4.02 32.34
C ALA A 87 13.10 -2.79 33.00
N MET A 88 13.18 -2.76 34.34
CA MET A 88 13.86 -1.68 35.09
C MET A 88 15.37 -1.70 34.80
N ARG A 89 16.02 -2.84 34.83
CA ARG A 89 17.45 -2.98 34.49
C ARG A 89 17.74 -2.47 33.07
N LEU A 90 16.84 -2.76 32.13
CA LEU A 90 16.94 -2.22 30.76
C LEU A 90 16.78 -0.71 30.73
N LYS A 91 15.78 -0.16 31.46
CA LYS A 91 15.48 1.28 31.49
C LYS A 91 16.60 2.10 32.13
N GLU A 92 17.15 1.65 33.24
CA GLU A 92 18.18 2.37 34.03
C GLU A 92 19.58 2.20 33.46
N ASN A 93 19.97 0.98 33.12
CA ASN A 93 21.34 0.62 32.79
C ASN A 93 21.56 0.35 31.28
N GLY A 94 20.48 0.30 30.48
CA GLY A 94 20.58 -0.12 29.08
C GLY A 94 21.07 -1.57 28.90
N ASP A 95 20.75 -2.45 29.88
CA ASP A 95 21.25 -3.82 29.95
C ASP A 95 20.73 -4.66 28.79
N LYS A 96 21.65 -5.06 27.90
CA LYS A 96 21.34 -5.86 26.71
C LYS A 96 20.92 -7.28 27.05
N GLU A 97 21.43 -7.86 28.13
CA GLU A 97 21.08 -9.20 28.57
C GLU A 97 19.63 -9.23 29.07
N ALA A 98 19.24 -8.22 29.86
CA ALA A 98 17.84 -8.06 30.30
C ALA A 98 16.89 -7.91 29.11
N ALA A 99 17.26 -7.12 28.11
CA ALA A 99 16.49 -6.99 26.87
C ALA A 99 16.37 -8.33 26.11
N GLN A 100 17.43 -9.10 26.03
CA GLN A 100 17.43 -10.40 25.39
C GLN A 100 16.50 -11.40 26.09
N ILE A 101 16.53 -11.44 27.41
CA ILE A 101 15.63 -12.30 28.22
C ILE A 101 14.17 -11.91 28.02
N LEU A 102 13.86 -10.61 28.04
CA LEU A 102 12.50 -10.10 27.76
C LEU A 102 12.01 -10.50 26.36
N VAL A 103 12.86 -10.40 25.34
CA VAL A 103 12.50 -10.84 23.99
C VAL A 103 12.26 -12.34 23.95
N GLN A 104 13.20 -13.16 24.46
CA GLN A 104 13.15 -14.62 24.38
C GLN A 104 11.90 -15.19 25.06
N SER A 105 11.55 -14.68 26.23
CA SER A 105 10.36 -15.13 26.99
C SER A 105 9.04 -14.85 26.26
N HIS A 106 9.01 -13.86 25.36
CA HIS A 106 7.80 -13.46 24.63
C HIS A 106 7.73 -13.92 23.17
N LEU A 107 8.73 -14.67 22.67
CA LEU A 107 8.72 -15.20 21.29
C LEU A 107 7.51 -16.12 21.03
N ARG A 108 7.01 -16.84 22.05
CA ARG A 108 5.79 -17.67 21.92
C ARG A 108 4.56 -16.84 21.54
N LEU A 109 4.43 -15.63 22.09
CA LEU A 109 3.36 -14.71 21.76
C LEU A 109 3.40 -14.34 20.27
N VAL A 110 4.61 -14.05 19.74
CA VAL A 110 4.80 -13.75 18.33
C VAL A 110 4.37 -14.91 17.43
N VAL A 111 4.79 -16.13 17.74
CA VAL A 111 4.42 -17.33 16.97
C VAL A 111 2.89 -17.51 16.98
N LYS A 112 2.24 -17.38 18.14
CA LYS A 112 0.77 -17.49 18.26
C LYS A 112 0.08 -16.48 17.36
N MET A 113 0.48 -15.22 17.43
CA MET A 113 -0.10 -14.16 16.60
C MET A 113 0.16 -14.36 15.10
N ALA A 114 1.35 -14.85 14.72
CA ALA A 114 1.65 -15.12 13.31
C ALA A 114 0.75 -16.22 12.71
N VAL A 115 0.39 -17.22 13.51
CA VAL A 115 -0.54 -18.28 13.09
C VAL A 115 -1.93 -17.72 12.80
N ASP A 116 -2.40 -16.74 13.56
CA ASP A 116 -3.70 -16.07 13.33
C ASP A 116 -3.76 -15.34 11.98
N TYR A 117 -2.59 -14.88 11.49
CA TYR A 117 -2.47 -14.21 10.20
C TYR A 117 -2.11 -15.13 9.02
N ARG A 118 -2.03 -16.44 9.22
CA ARG A 118 -1.69 -17.42 8.15
C ARG A 118 -2.66 -17.38 6.97
N GLY A 119 -3.92 -16.99 7.21
CA GLY A 119 -4.97 -16.94 6.18
C GLY A 119 -4.81 -15.88 5.09
N TYR A 120 -3.75 -15.05 5.16
CA TYR A 120 -3.44 -14.05 4.14
C TYR A 120 -2.50 -14.54 3.02
N GLY A 121 -2.11 -15.81 3.02
CA GLY A 121 -1.29 -16.41 1.95
C GLY A 121 0.19 -16.10 2.01
N LEU A 122 0.67 -15.44 3.09
CA LEU A 122 2.08 -15.12 3.27
C LEU A 122 2.82 -16.22 4.06
N SER A 123 4.14 -16.28 3.90
CA SER A 123 5.00 -17.21 4.64
C SER A 123 4.91 -16.97 6.15
N LEU A 124 4.65 -18.04 6.90
CA LEU A 124 4.62 -17.96 8.37
C LEU A 124 5.98 -17.54 8.95
N THR A 125 7.07 -17.92 8.32
CA THR A 125 8.44 -17.55 8.72
C THR A 125 8.63 -16.04 8.64
N ASP A 126 8.16 -15.42 7.58
CA ASP A 126 8.27 -13.98 7.38
C ASP A 126 7.39 -13.21 8.35
N LEU A 127 6.16 -13.70 8.60
CA LEU A 127 5.28 -13.11 9.60
C LEU A 127 5.88 -13.16 11.01
N ILE A 128 6.54 -14.27 11.38
CA ILE A 128 7.24 -14.39 12.65
C ILE A 128 8.42 -13.41 12.70
N SER A 129 9.18 -13.30 11.62
CA SER A 129 10.32 -12.39 11.56
C SER A 129 9.93 -10.94 11.75
N GLU A 130 8.89 -10.49 11.06
CA GLU A 130 8.32 -9.14 11.23
C GLU A 130 7.69 -8.94 12.62
N GLY A 131 7.04 -9.96 13.16
CA GLY A 131 6.56 -9.94 14.53
C GLY A 131 7.68 -9.78 15.55
N ASN A 132 8.81 -10.46 15.35
CA ASN A 132 10.00 -10.33 16.22
C ASN A 132 10.57 -8.90 16.14
N VAL A 133 10.60 -8.28 14.96
CA VAL A 133 10.97 -6.86 14.83
C VAL A 133 10.04 -5.98 15.66
N GLY A 134 8.72 -6.25 15.61
CA GLY A 134 7.72 -5.58 16.45
C GLY A 134 7.99 -5.75 17.94
N LEU A 135 8.29 -6.98 18.37
CA LEU A 135 8.62 -7.29 19.76
C LEU A 135 9.87 -6.55 20.25
N VAL A 136 10.92 -6.48 19.44
CA VAL A 136 12.15 -5.73 19.78
C VAL A 136 11.85 -4.22 19.89
N LYS A 137 10.99 -3.67 19.02
CA LYS A 137 10.55 -2.28 19.14
C LYS A 137 9.77 -2.04 20.44
N ALA A 138 8.92 -3.01 20.84
CA ALA A 138 8.20 -2.94 22.10
C ALA A 138 9.13 -2.93 23.31
N VAL A 139 10.13 -3.81 23.36
CA VAL A 139 11.11 -3.87 24.45
C VAL A 139 11.83 -2.54 24.63
N LYS A 140 12.23 -1.90 23.53
CA LYS A 140 12.94 -0.60 23.55
C LYS A 140 12.09 0.56 24.08
N LYS A 141 10.76 0.48 23.95
CA LYS A 141 9.83 1.58 24.28
C LYS A 141 8.97 1.26 25.51
N PHE A 142 9.13 0.11 26.11
CA PHE A 142 8.34 -0.29 27.27
C PHE A 142 8.73 0.49 28.51
N ASP A 143 7.73 0.97 29.21
CA ASP A 143 7.89 1.64 30.51
C ASP A 143 7.23 0.80 31.61
N PRO A 144 8.02 0.13 32.47
CA PRO A 144 7.50 -0.73 33.54
C PRO A 144 6.73 0.04 34.62
N GLU A 145 6.96 1.34 34.78
CA GLU A 145 6.29 2.15 35.81
C GLU A 145 4.79 2.36 35.53
N GLN A 146 4.36 2.15 34.28
CA GLN A 146 2.94 2.23 33.89
C GLN A 146 2.05 1.12 34.50
N GLY A 147 2.64 0.12 35.15
CA GLY A 147 1.93 -0.95 35.82
C GLY A 147 1.29 -2.04 34.96
N PHE A 148 1.38 -1.92 33.65
CA PHE A 148 0.86 -2.93 32.71
C PHE A 148 1.89 -4.04 32.46
N ARG A 149 1.39 -5.24 32.09
CA ARG A 149 2.23 -6.35 31.66
C ARG A 149 2.89 -6.03 30.30
N PHE A 150 4.16 -6.40 30.14
CA PHE A 150 4.88 -6.23 28.88
C PHE A 150 4.19 -6.96 27.73
N SER A 151 3.63 -8.15 27.96
CA SER A 151 2.90 -8.92 26.95
C SER A 151 1.74 -8.11 26.33
N THR A 152 0.97 -7.38 27.14
CA THR A 152 -0.14 -6.54 26.67
C THR A 152 0.35 -5.39 25.79
N TYR A 153 1.44 -4.75 26.19
CA TYR A 153 2.06 -3.68 25.40
C TYR A 153 2.69 -4.21 24.11
N ALA A 154 3.45 -5.31 24.19
CA ALA A 154 4.13 -5.93 23.06
C ALA A 154 3.16 -6.40 21.97
N MET A 155 1.97 -6.90 22.37
CA MET A 155 0.95 -7.38 21.44
C MET A 155 0.58 -6.30 20.40
N TRP A 156 0.46 -5.03 20.81
CA TRP A 156 0.15 -3.93 19.88
C TRP A 156 1.24 -3.71 18.85
N TRP A 157 2.52 -3.73 19.27
CA TRP A 157 3.65 -3.57 18.38
C TRP A 157 3.82 -4.74 17.41
N VAL A 158 3.68 -5.95 17.90
CA VAL A 158 3.74 -7.17 17.09
C VAL A 158 2.63 -7.16 16.05
N LYS A 159 1.39 -6.90 16.48
CA LYS A 159 0.23 -6.80 15.58
C LYS A 159 0.43 -5.73 14.51
N ALA A 160 0.88 -4.54 14.90
CA ALA A 160 1.07 -3.43 13.96
C ALA A 160 2.12 -3.76 12.90
N ASN A 161 3.27 -4.35 13.28
CA ASN A 161 4.31 -4.73 12.32
C ASN A 161 3.86 -5.86 11.38
N MET A 162 3.19 -6.90 11.91
CA MET A 162 2.64 -7.96 11.07
C MET A 162 1.60 -7.43 10.08
N GLN A 163 0.68 -6.58 10.53
CA GLN A 163 -0.33 -5.97 9.66
C GLN A 163 0.29 -5.05 8.60
N GLU A 164 1.31 -4.29 8.95
CA GLU A 164 2.04 -3.46 8.00
C GLU A 164 2.74 -4.31 6.93
N TYR A 165 3.37 -5.40 7.35
CA TYR A 165 4.01 -6.35 6.43
C TYR A 165 2.99 -6.99 5.49
N ILE A 166 1.86 -7.47 6.01
CA ILE A 166 0.78 -8.06 5.21
C ILE A 166 0.32 -7.07 4.13
N LEU A 167 0.03 -5.82 4.49
CA LEU A 167 -0.41 -4.80 3.53
C LEU A 167 0.64 -4.45 2.47
N LYS A 168 1.93 -4.65 2.76
CA LYS A 168 3.02 -4.41 1.81
C LYS A 168 3.25 -5.58 0.86
N SER A 169 3.08 -6.80 1.36
CA SER A 169 3.53 -8.02 0.67
C SER A 169 2.39 -8.85 0.10
N TRP A 170 1.13 -8.47 0.37
CA TRP A 170 -0.03 -9.24 -0.07
C TRP A 170 -0.24 -9.19 -1.59
N SER A 171 0.07 -8.06 -2.24
CA SER A 171 -0.07 -7.87 -3.69
C SER A 171 1.05 -6.96 -4.21
N LEU A 172 1.43 -7.14 -5.48
CA LEU A 172 2.38 -6.29 -6.19
C LEU A 172 1.91 -4.83 -6.23
N VAL A 173 0.59 -4.62 -6.38
CA VAL A 173 -0.01 -3.29 -6.30
C VAL A 173 -0.37 -2.99 -4.86
N LYS A 174 0.24 -1.95 -4.28
CA LYS A 174 0.03 -1.57 -2.89
C LYS A 174 -1.44 -1.31 -2.57
N ILE A 175 -1.98 -2.07 -1.61
CA ILE A 175 -3.34 -1.96 -1.10
C ILE A 175 -3.31 -1.34 0.30
N GLY A 176 -4.41 -0.68 0.69
CA GLY A 176 -4.56 -0.17 2.05
C GLY A 176 -3.77 1.11 2.32
N THR A 177 -3.81 2.08 1.41
CA THR A 177 -3.18 3.39 1.59
C THR A 177 -3.95 4.27 2.59
N THR A 178 -5.28 4.17 2.63
CA THR A 178 -6.13 4.94 3.54
C THR A 178 -6.51 4.15 4.80
N LYS A 179 -6.95 4.84 5.86
CA LYS A 179 -7.46 4.19 7.08
C LYS A 179 -8.68 3.30 6.78
N ALA A 180 -9.57 3.77 5.91
CA ALA A 180 -10.76 3.03 5.50
C ALA A 180 -10.40 1.72 4.79
N GLN A 181 -9.48 1.77 3.83
CA GLN A 181 -8.99 0.58 3.11
C GLN A 181 -8.31 -0.44 4.04
N LYS A 182 -7.49 0.03 5.00
CA LYS A 182 -6.89 -0.87 6.01
C LYS A 182 -7.96 -1.56 6.84
N LYS A 183 -8.96 -0.81 7.30
CA LYS A 183 -10.08 -1.34 8.09
C LYS A 183 -10.88 -2.37 7.29
N LEU A 184 -11.16 -2.08 6.02
CA LEU A 184 -11.82 -3.01 5.11
C LEU A 184 -11.00 -4.28 4.90
N PHE A 185 -9.73 -4.16 4.56
CA PHE A 185 -8.86 -5.29 4.27
C PHE A 185 -8.86 -6.35 5.38
N PHE A 186 -8.76 -5.94 6.63
CA PHE A 186 -8.72 -6.88 7.76
C PHE A 186 -10.09 -7.37 8.23
N ASN A 187 -11.17 -6.62 7.98
CA ASN A 187 -12.48 -6.96 8.49
C ASN A 187 -13.46 -7.51 7.43
N LEU A 188 -13.24 -7.26 6.13
CA LEU A 188 -14.16 -7.62 5.07
C LEU A 188 -14.46 -9.13 5.04
N LYS A 189 -13.44 -9.98 5.08
CA LYS A 189 -13.60 -11.45 5.11
C LYS A 189 -14.38 -11.93 6.33
N LYS A 190 -14.14 -11.32 7.52
CA LYS A 190 -14.84 -11.67 8.76
C LYS A 190 -16.33 -11.32 8.67
N ILE A 191 -16.64 -10.13 8.11
CA ILE A 191 -18.04 -9.68 7.98
C ILE A 191 -18.76 -10.48 6.91
N LYS A 192 -18.15 -10.76 5.74
CA LYS A 192 -18.71 -11.64 4.73
C LYS A 192 -19.12 -13.00 5.31
N ARG A 193 -18.22 -13.60 6.10
CA ARG A 193 -18.49 -14.88 6.77
C ARG A 193 -19.66 -14.79 7.76
N LYS A 194 -19.78 -13.68 8.51
CA LYS A 194 -20.92 -13.44 9.42
C LYS A 194 -22.25 -13.28 8.66
N LEU A 195 -22.21 -12.69 7.46
CA LEU A 195 -23.38 -12.50 6.60
C LEU A 195 -23.76 -13.77 5.80
N GLY A 196 -22.96 -14.85 5.93
CA GLY A 196 -23.19 -16.08 5.18
C GLY A 196 -22.85 -15.97 3.69
N VAL A 197 -22.14 -14.92 3.28
CA VAL A 197 -21.66 -14.76 1.91
C VAL A 197 -20.36 -15.54 1.79
N TYR A 198 -20.40 -16.62 1.02
CA TYR A 198 -19.21 -17.45 0.76
C TYR A 198 -18.39 -16.86 -0.39
N ASP A 199 -17.09 -17.19 -0.43
CA ASP A 199 -16.12 -16.63 -1.39
C ASP A 199 -16.45 -16.97 -2.87
N ASP A 200 -17.40 -17.89 -3.12
CA ASP A 200 -17.84 -18.29 -4.47
C ASP A 200 -18.77 -17.27 -5.15
N GLU A 201 -19.37 -16.36 -4.43
CA GLU A 201 -20.14 -15.25 -5.04
C GLU A 201 -19.19 -14.17 -5.55
N LYS A 202 -19.12 -14.07 -6.89
CA LYS A 202 -18.18 -13.16 -7.60
C LYS A 202 -18.33 -11.69 -7.23
N THR A 203 -19.46 -11.23 -6.69
CA THR A 203 -19.69 -9.84 -6.29
C THR A 203 -20.68 -9.74 -5.13
N LEU A 204 -20.42 -8.83 -4.21
CA LEU A 204 -21.34 -8.51 -3.12
C LEU A 204 -22.67 -7.92 -3.64
N SER A 205 -23.80 -8.39 -3.10
CA SER A 205 -25.10 -7.74 -3.35
C SER A 205 -25.11 -6.31 -2.79
N GLN A 206 -25.98 -5.47 -3.37
CA GLN A 206 -26.12 -4.05 -2.92
C GLN A 206 -26.43 -3.95 -1.43
N ASP A 207 -27.32 -4.83 -0.92
CA ASP A 207 -27.74 -4.85 0.48
C ASP A 207 -26.56 -5.18 1.42
N ASN A 208 -25.73 -6.18 1.02
CA ASN A 208 -24.54 -6.56 1.78
C ASN A 208 -23.50 -5.43 1.81
N VAL A 209 -23.32 -4.71 0.69
CA VAL A 209 -22.44 -3.55 0.63
C VAL A 209 -22.90 -2.47 1.60
N ALA A 210 -24.21 -2.16 1.64
CA ALA A 210 -24.78 -1.16 2.56
C ALA A 210 -24.59 -1.59 4.05
N ILE A 211 -24.77 -2.86 4.37
CA ILE A 211 -24.54 -3.39 5.73
C ILE A 211 -23.06 -3.27 6.12
N ILE A 212 -22.14 -3.62 5.22
CA ILE A 212 -20.69 -3.52 5.48
C ILE A 212 -20.28 -2.06 5.64
N SER A 213 -20.75 -1.18 4.74
CA SER A 213 -20.50 0.26 4.77
C SER A 213 -20.92 0.85 6.11
N SER A 214 -22.13 0.58 6.56
CA SER A 214 -22.65 1.07 7.85
C SER A 214 -21.88 0.49 9.05
N THR A 215 -21.57 -0.82 9.04
CA THR A 215 -20.86 -1.49 10.13
C THR A 215 -19.43 -0.96 10.29
N LEU A 216 -18.74 -0.70 9.18
CA LEU A 216 -17.37 -0.22 9.22
C LEU A 216 -17.23 1.30 9.12
N ASN A 217 -18.34 2.02 8.91
CA ASN A 217 -18.36 3.47 8.68
C ASN A 217 -17.37 3.87 7.57
N VAL A 218 -17.57 3.30 6.38
CA VAL A 218 -16.75 3.47 5.17
C VAL A 218 -17.68 3.64 3.97
N ASP A 219 -17.23 4.35 2.93
CA ASP A 219 -18.02 4.57 1.72
C ASP A 219 -18.30 3.25 0.97
N GLU A 220 -19.50 3.10 0.43
CA GLU A 220 -19.93 1.92 -0.35
C GLU A 220 -19.02 1.66 -1.55
N LYS A 221 -18.53 2.73 -2.19
CA LYS A 221 -17.60 2.63 -3.32
C LYS A 221 -16.30 1.96 -2.88
N GLU A 222 -15.72 2.37 -1.73
CA GLU A 222 -14.51 1.76 -1.19
C GLU A 222 -14.72 0.28 -0.83
N VAL A 223 -15.93 -0.09 -0.36
CA VAL A 223 -16.28 -1.50 -0.07
C VAL A 223 -16.23 -2.33 -1.36
N ARG A 224 -16.85 -1.86 -2.45
CA ARG A 224 -16.87 -2.57 -3.75
C ARG A 224 -15.47 -2.66 -4.37
N ASP A 225 -14.73 -1.55 -4.34
CA ASP A 225 -13.35 -1.51 -4.86
C ASP A 225 -12.44 -2.46 -4.10
N MET A 226 -12.59 -2.55 -2.77
CA MET A 226 -11.82 -3.50 -1.96
C MET A 226 -12.25 -4.94 -2.21
N ASP A 227 -13.55 -5.17 -2.34
CA ASP A 227 -14.08 -6.51 -2.63
C ASP A 227 -13.53 -7.07 -3.94
N SER A 228 -13.61 -6.29 -5.01
CA SER A 228 -13.08 -6.68 -6.33
C SER A 228 -11.58 -6.99 -6.30
N ARG A 229 -10.80 -6.26 -5.50
CA ARG A 229 -9.35 -6.50 -5.34
C ARG A 229 -9.02 -7.73 -4.50
N MET A 230 -9.92 -8.15 -3.61
CA MET A 230 -9.70 -9.28 -2.71
C MET A 230 -10.25 -10.61 -3.24
N ILE A 231 -10.89 -10.62 -4.40
CA ILE A 231 -11.46 -11.83 -5.01
C ILE A 231 -10.38 -12.83 -5.42
N GLY A 232 -9.19 -12.36 -5.80
CA GLY A 232 -8.10 -13.25 -6.22
C GLY A 232 -6.74 -12.74 -5.79
N ALA A 233 -5.78 -13.65 -5.72
CA ALA A 233 -4.37 -13.32 -5.62
C ALA A 233 -3.81 -12.93 -7.00
N ASP A 234 -2.66 -12.25 -7.01
CA ASP A 234 -1.94 -11.94 -8.23
C ASP A 234 -1.65 -13.23 -9.00
N MET A 235 -2.05 -13.28 -10.28
CA MET A 235 -1.84 -14.45 -11.14
C MET A 235 -0.47 -14.36 -11.81
N SER A 236 0.26 -15.48 -11.85
CA SER A 236 1.51 -15.54 -12.59
C SER A 236 1.24 -15.58 -14.09
N LEU A 237 1.89 -14.70 -14.85
CA LEU A 237 1.82 -14.70 -16.30
C LEU A 237 2.54 -15.90 -16.93
N ASN A 238 3.45 -16.55 -16.19
CA ASN A 238 4.15 -17.75 -16.62
C ASN A 238 3.37 -19.04 -16.32
N ASN A 239 2.11 -18.92 -15.90
CA ASN A 239 1.26 -20.11 -15.78
C ASN A 239 1.01 -20.70 -17.15
N LYS A 240 1.21 -21.99 -17.25
CA LYS A 240 0.98 -22.74 -18.49
C LYS A 240 -0.51 -22.85 -18.78
N VAL A 241 -0.88 -22.68 -20.05
CA VAL A 241 -2.27 -22.74 -20.53
C VAL A 241 -2.40 -23.93 -21.48
N GLY A 242 -3.44 -24.73 -21.27
CA GLY A 242 -3.72 -25.92 -22.11
C GLY A 242 -3.16 -27.22 -21.54
N GLU A 243 -3.61 -28.34 -22.14
CA GLU A 243 -3.21 -29.70 -21.70
C GLU A 243 -1.78 -30.05 -22.14
N ASP A 244 -1.29 -29.51 -23.26
CA ASP A 244 0.06 -29.74 -23.77
C ASP A 244 1.13 -28.85 -23.07
N GLY A 245 0.70 -27.79 -22.41
CA GLY A 245 1.52 -27.02 -21.45
C GLY A 245 2.73 -26.28 -22.03
N ASP A 246 2.77 -26.00 -23.33
CA ASP A 246 3.86 -25.27 -23.97
C ASP A 246 3.64 -23.74 -23.96
N ASP A 247 2.38 -23.29 -24.02
CA ASP A 247 2.03 -21.87 -24.04
C ASP A 247 1.85 -21.30 -22.63
N GLU A 248 2.32 -20.09 -22.40
CA GLU A 248 2.15 -19.34 -21.16
C GLU A 248 1.03 -18.29 -21.30
N VAL A 249 0.42 -17.86 -20.19
CA VAL A 249 -0.60 -16.79 -20.19
C VAL A 249 -0.08 -15.53 -20.85
N VAL A 250 1.21 -15.22 -20.72
CA VAL A 250 1.85 -14.04 -21.32
C VAL A 250 1.76 -14.05 -22.85
N ASP A 251 1.80 -15.22 -23.48
CA ASP A 251 1.76 -15.36 -24.94
C ASP A 251 0.40 -14.96 -25.54
N PHE A 252 -0.66 -15.00 -24.73
CA PHE A 252 -2.02 -14.59 -25.12
C PHE A 252 -2.33 -13.14 -24.81
N MET A 253 -1.41 -12.41 -24.17
CA MET A 253 -1.63 -11.00 -23.85
C MET A 253 -1.33 -10.13 -25.07
N ALA A 254 -2.34 -9.37 -25.50
CA ALA A 254 -2.15 -8.37 -26.52
C ALA A 254 -1.27 -7.22 -26.00
N SER A 255 -0.31 -6.74 -26.80
CA SER A 255 0.43 -5.51 -26.52
C SER A 255 -0.50 -4.31 -26.67
N ASP A 256 -0.34 -3.31 -25.78
CA ASP A 256 -0.99 -2.00 -25.91
C ASP A 256 -0.34 -1.11 -26.97
N ASP A 257 0.75 -1.57 -27.59
CA ASP A 257 1.43 -0.85 -28.68
C ASP A 257 0.55 -0.81 -29.93
N LEU A 258 0.67 0.31 -30.66
CA LEU A 258 0.01 0.47 -31.94
C LEU A 258 0.48 -0.60 -32.92
N SER A 259 -0.44 -1.14 -33.74
CA SER A 259 -0.07 -2.07 -34.79
C SER A 259 0.93 -1.43 -35.78
N GLN A 260 1.77 -2.23 -36.44
CA GLN A 260 2.69 -1.71 -37.43
C GLN A 260 1.96 -0.97 -38.55
N GLU A 261 0.75 -1.37 -38.89
CA GLU A 261 -0.12 -0.68 -39.83
C GLU A 261 -0.48 0.72 -39.33
N ASP A 262 -0.96 0.83 -38.07
CA ASP A 262 -1.31 2.13 -37.46
C ASP A 262 -0.10 3.05 -37.36
N VAL A 263 1.08 2.52 -37.01
CA VAL A 263 2.32 3.29 -36.99
C VAL A 263 2.67 3.80 -38.37
N ALA A 264 2.53 2.96 -39.42
CA ALA A 264 2.81 3.36 -40.79
C ALA A 264 1.80 4.42 -41.30
N ILE A 265 0.51 4.25 -41.01
CA ILE A 265 -0.55 5.22 -41.32
C ILE A 265 -0.28 6.55 -40.61
N ASN A 266 -0.05 6.53 -39.30
CA ASN A 266 0.24 7.73 -38.52
C ASN A 266 1.49 8.46 -39.04
N ARG A 267 2.55 7.73 -39.43
CA ARG A 267 3.76 8.30 -40.02
C ARG A 267 3.47 8.94 -41.37
N GLN A 268 2.68 8.28 -42.22
CA GLN A 268 2.30 8.81 -43.53
C GLN A 268 1.44 10.07 -43.41
N GLU A 269 0.44 10.04 -42.48
CA GLU A 269 -0.38 11.23 -42.21
C GLU A 269 0.43 12.40 -41.67
N LYS A 270 1.36 12.14 -40.75
CA LYS A 270 2.27 13.15 -40.21
C LYS A 270 3.11 13.79 -41.34
N ASN A 271 3.69 12.96 -42.18
CA ASN A 271 4.47 13.45 -43.31
C ASN A 271 3.62 14.29 -44.27
N LYS A 272 2.40 13.87 -44.59
CA LYS A 272 1.46 14.66 -45.40
C LYS A 272 1.12 16.01 -44.74
N LYS A 273 0.82 16.01 -43.45
CA LYS A 273 0.53 17.23 -42.67
C LYS A 273 1.75 18.18 -42.69
N GLU A 274 2.98 17.65 -42.53
CA GLU A 274 4.21 18.44 -42.57
C GLU A 274 4.44 19.09 -43.94
N VAL A 275 4.20 18.36 -45.03
CA VAL A 275 4.35 18.89 -46.40
C VAL A 275 3.33 20.01 -46.64
N ILE A 276 2.05 19.78 -46.32
CA ILE A 276 0.99 20.79 -46.48
C ILE A 276 1.30 22.03 -45.64
N LEU A 277 1.77 21.83 -44.39
CA LEU A 277 2.11 22.93 -43.51
C LEU A 277 3.29 23.75 -44.04
N LYS A 278 4.36 23.08 -44.54
CA LYS A 278 5.50 23.77 -45.17
C LYS A 278 5.04 24.63 -46.36
N GLN A 279 4.19 24.09 -47.24
CA GLN A 279 3.65 24.85 -48.37
C GLN A 279 2.79 26.02 -47.94
N ALA A 280 1.97 25.83 -46.89
CA ALA A 280 1.13 26.91 -46.34
C ALA A 280 1.98 28.03 -45.68
N PHE A 281 3.15 27.70 -45.13
CA PHE A 281 4.09 28.70 -44.62
C PHE A 281 4.75 29.56 -45.69
N GLU A 282 4.84 29.09 -46.94
CA GLU A 282 5.41 29.86 -48.07
C GLU A 282 4.54 31.07 -48.46
N VAL A 283 3.23 31.03 -48.14
CA VAL A 283 2.29 32.13 -48.42
C VAL A 283 2.45 33.30 -47.42
N LEU A 284 3.14 33.09 -46.32
CA LEU A 284 3.37 34.11 -45.30
C LEU A 284 4.53 35.04 -45.67
N ASN A 285 4.39 36.32 -45.30
CA ASN A 285 5.50 37.27 -45.37
C ASN A 285 6.58 36.90 -44.33
N GLU A 286 7.83 37.28 -44.56
CA GLU A 286 8.94 37.00 -43.62
C GLU A 286 8.63 37.42 -42.17
N ARG A 287 8.02 38.57 -41.98
CA ARG A 287 7.60 39.08 -40.68
C ARG A 287 6.53 38.21 -39.98
N GLU A 288 5.53 37.83 -40.76
CA GLU A 288 4.44 36.98 -40.25
C GLU A 288 4.99 35.62 -39.89
N ARG A 289 5.86 35.05 -40.68
CA ARG A 289 6.55 33.78 -40.48
C ARG A 289 7.39 33.79 -39.20
N ASP A 290 8.25 34.83 -39.04
CA ASP A 290 9.15 34.92 -37.89
C ASP A 290 8.40 35.10 -36.56
N ILE A 291 7.35 35.94 -36.54
CA ILE A 291 6.49 36.12 -35.37
C ILE A 291 5.84 34.80 -35.00
N LEU A 292 5.33 34.03 -35.95
CA LEU A 292 4.63 32.78 -35.73
C LEU A 292 5.57 31.68 -35.23
N ILE A 293 6.78 31.58 -35.79
CA ILE A 293 7.81 30.63 -35.33
C ILE A 293 8.24 30.95 -33.89
N LYS A 294 8.57 32.20 -33.59
CA LYS A 294 9.00 32.61 -32.24
C LYS A 294 7.91 32.42 -31.19
N ARG A 295 6.63 32.53 -31.60
CA ARG A 295 5.51 32.45 -30.68
C ARG A 295 4.97 31.03 -30.46
N GLN A 296 4.84 30.24 -31.54
CA GLN A 296 4.12 28.97 -31.52
C GLN A 296 5.02 27.73 -31.69
N MET A 297 6.20 27.88 -32.31
CA MET A 297 7.04 26.75 -32.70
C MET A 297 8.38 26.69 -31.96
N SER A 298 8.77 27.73 -31.24
CA SER A 298 9.98 27.72 -30.42
C SER A 298 9.77 26.98 -29.12
N GLU A 299 10.77 26.24 -28.66
CA GLU A 299 10.74 25.56 -27.34
C GLU A 299 10.50 26.55 -26.19
N ILE A 300 11.02 27.77 -26.31
CA ILE A 300 10.74 28.89 -25.42
C ILE A 300 9.89 29.89 -26.21
N SER A 301 8.57 29.88 -25.97
CA SER A 301 7.66 30.80 -26.64
C SER A 301 7.90 32.24 -26.18
N SER A 302 8.19 33.15 -27.13
CA SER A 302 8.37 34.58 -26.85
C SER A 302 7.02 35.22 -26.44
N THR A 303 7.03 36.12 -25.46
CA THR A 303 5.80 36.83 -25.06
C THR A 303 5.45 37.93 -26.08
N LEU A 304 4.19 38.39 -26.07
CA LEU A 304 3.79 39.51 -26.93
C LEU A 304 4.56 40.79 -26.60
N ASP A 305 5.02 40.94 -25.34
CA ASP A 305 5.81 42.07 -24.88
C ASP A 305 7.23 42.02 -25.43
N ASP A 306 7.86 40.87 -25.51
CA ASP A 306 9.20 40.68 -26.03
C ASP A 306 9.21 40.99 -27.53
N LEU A 307 8.25 40.41 -28.26
CA LEU A 307 8.10 40.68 -29.68
C LEU A 307 7.74 42.14 -30.00
N SER A 308 6.98 42.82 -29.11
CA SER A 308 6.67 44.23 -29.27
C SER A 308 7.91 45.11 -29.20
N LYS A 309 8.90 44.74 -28.37
CA LYS A 309 10.18 45.41 -28.24
C LYS A 309 11.08 45.12 -29.45
N ASP A 310 11.14 43.86 -29.88
CA ASP A 310 11.95 43.40 -31.01
C ASP A 310 11.57 44.10 -32.32
N TYR A 311 10.25 44.24 -32.56
CA TYR A 311 9.73 44.82 -33.79
C TYR A 311 9.34 46.31 -33.72
N ASN A 312 9.46 46.92 -32.53
CA ASN A 312 9.05 48.33 -32.28
C ASN A 312 7.59 48.60 -32.66
N ILE A 313 6.68 47.70 -32.35
CA ILE A 313 5.23 47.82 -32.62
C ILE A 313 4.42 47.49 -31.40
N SER A 314 3.17 47.93 -31.34
CA SER A 314 2.30 47.67 -30.16
C SER A 314 1.98 46.17 -30.03
N ARG A 315 1.79 45.72 -28.80
CA ARG A 315 1.36 44.34 -28.47
C ARG A 315 0.13 43.91 -29.27
N GLU A 316 -0.84 44.81 -29.37
CA GLU A 316 -2.08 44.54 -30.09
C GLU A 316 -1.82 44.39 -31.60
N ARG A 317 -0.85 45.10 -32.16
CA ARG A 317 -0.47 44.94 -33.57
C ARG A 317 0.19 43.60 -33.83
N ILE A 318 1.03 43.09 -32.89
CA ILE A 318 1.59 41.74 -33.01
C ILE A 318 0.50 40.69 -32.97
N ARG A 319 -0.47 40.83 -32.05
CA ARG A 319 -1.63 39.96 -32.00
C ARG A 319 -2.45 39.94 -33.27
N GLN A 320 -2.66 41.11 -33.88
CA GLN A 320 -3.36 41.20 -35.16
C GLN A 320 -2.59 40.51 -36.30
N ILE A 321 -1.26 40.66 -36.32
CA ILE A 321 -0.41 39.98 -37.31
C ILE A 321 -0.46 38.47 -37.11
N GLU A 322 -0.34 38.00 -35.88
CA GLU A 322 -0.44 36.57 -35.51
C GLU A 322 -1.79 36.00 -35.97
N MET A 323 -2.90 36.66 -35.66
CA MET A 323 -4.26 36.23 -36.06
C MET A 323 -4.39 36.18 -37.60
N ALA A 324 -3.95 37.23 -38.26
CA ALA A 324 -4.00 37.27 -39.73
C ALA A 324 -3.14 36.19 -40.38
N ALA A 325 -1.95 35.92 -39.84
CA ALA A 325 -1.07 34.84 -40.32
C ALA A 325 -1.72 33.46 -40.14
N ILE A 326 -2.33 33.19 -38.97
CA ILE A 326 -3.03 31.92 -38.68
C ILE A 326 -4.22 31.75 -39.64
N GLU A 327 -4.95 32.84 -39.95
CA GLU A 327 -6.09 32.79 -40.86
C GLU A 327 -5.65 32.50 -42.31
N LYS A 328 -4.55 33.10 -42.76
CA LYS A 328 -3.92 32.79 -44.04
C LYS A 328 -3.51 31.32 -44.14
N ILE A 329 -2.83 30.79 -43.11
CA ILE A 329 -2.45 29.36 -43.06
C ILE A 329 -3.65 28.48 -43.15
N LYS A 330 -4.69 28.72 -42.30
CA LYS A 330 -5.91 27.93 -42.32
C LYS A 330 -6.56 27.87 -43.70
N LYS A 331 -6.63 29.01 -44.39
CA LYS A 331 -7.19 29.10 -45.71
C LYS A 331 -6.40 28.33 -46.75
N GLU A 332 -5.06 28.39 -46.69
CA GLU A 332 -4.20 27.68 -47.61
C GLU A 332 -4.16 26.16 -47.33
N VAL A 333 -4.14 25.75 -46.06
CA VAL A 333 -4.23 24.33 -45.67
C VAL A 333 -5.52 23.71 -46.19
N LEU A 334 -6.66 24.40 -46.04
CA LEU A 334 -7.95 23.94 -46.58
C LEU A 334 -7.89 23.81 -48.11
N ARG A 335 -7.27 24.78 -48.80
CA ARG A 335 -7.10 24.73 -50.24
C ARG A 335 -6.26 23.52 -50.70
N LEU A 336 -5.15 23.24 -49.98
CA LEU A 336 -4.24 22.14 -50.30
C LEU A 336 -4.79 20.76 -49.92
N GLN A 337 -5.73 20.71 -48.97
CA GLN A 337 -6.40 19.44 -48.58
C GLN A 337 -7.46 19.02 -49.63
N PHE A 338 -8.05 19.97 -50.35
CA PHE A 338 -9.11 19.72 -51.33
C PHE A 338 -8.61 19.81 -52.79
N ALA A 339 -7.32 20.07 -52.99
CA ALA A 339 -6.67 20.05 -54.29
C ALA A 339 -5.98 18.69 -54.54
#